data_21fae5e4f9c5e09d03552028705676e1
#
_entry.id   21fae5e4f9c5e09d03552028705676e1
#
_cell.length_a   1.000
_cell.length_b   1.000
_cell.length_c   1.000
_cell.angle_alpha   90.00
_cell.angle_beta   90.00
_cell.angle_gamma   90.00
#
_symmetry.space_group_name_H-M   'P 1'
#
loop_
_entity.id
_entity.type
_entity.pdbx_description
1 polymer ?
#
loop_
_entity_poly.entity_id
_entity_poly.type
_entity_poly.pdbx_seq_one_letter_code
_entity_poly.pdbx_strand_id
1 'polypeptide(L)' 'MSDGTYLDTYLLQQDMRIRMPKAILSNMAVEKGNTKFDIYMSPDHESLVLRVHKEEDGGAKNE' A
#
# COMPACT_ATOMS: atom_id res chain seq x y z
N MET A 1 -5.53 1.83 18.91
CA MET A 1 -5.97 1.26 18.47
C MET A 1 -5.68 0.92 17.21
N SER A 2 -5.58 0.08 16.86
CA SER A 2 -5.27 -0.18 15.66
C SER A 2 -6.28 -0.08 14.75
N ASP A 3 -6.05 0.40 13.68
CA ASP A 3 -7.01 0.56 12.82
C ASP A 3 -6.93 -0.34 11.69
N GLY A 4 -6.18 -1.31 11.67
CA GLY A 4 -6.03 -2.16 10.51
C GLY A 4 -6.58 -3.53 10.74
N THR A 5 -6.85 -4.23 9.69
CA THR A 5 -7.26 -5.62 9.74
C THR A 5 -6.07 -6.47 9.37
N TYR A 6 -5.76 -7.44 10.19
CA TYR A 6 -4.61 -8.33 9.92
C TYR A 6 -4.90 -9.16 8.69
N LEU A 7 -3.99 -9.19 7.76
CA LEU A 7 -4.16 -10.00 6.56
C LEU A 7 -3.21 -11.16 6.53
N ASP A 8 -1.94 -10.92 6.72
CA ASP A 8 -0.97 -12.01 6.64
C ASP A 8 0.40 -11.51 7.05
N THR A 9 1.32 -12.43 7.21
CA THR A 9 2.69 -12.11 7.56
C THR A 9 3.60 -12.66 6.47
N TYR A 10 4.47 -11.83 5.94
CA TYR A 10 5.38 -12.27 4.90
C TYR A 10 6.79 -11.83 5.21
N LEU A 11 7.73 -12.60 4.75
CA LEU A 11 9.13 -12.30 4.94
C LEU A 11 9.59 -11.22 3.98
N LEU A 12 10.39 -10.27 4.44
CA LEU A 12 11.03 -9.34 3.54
C LEU A 12 12.16 -10.08 2.85
N GLN A 13 12.10 -10.15 1.53
CA GLN A 13 13.07 -10.93 0.78
C GLN A 13 14.35 -10.17 0.58
N GLN A 14 15.41 -10.86 0.20
CA GLN A 14 16.72 -10.24 0.07
C GLN A 14 16.76 -9.14 -0.97
N ASP A 15 15.89 -9.21 -1.96
CA ASP A 15 15.85 -8.18 -2.97
C ASP A 15 14.93 -7.04 -2.57
N MET A 16 14.58 -6.95 -1.30
CA MET A 16 13.76 -5.87 -0.75
C MET A 16 12.32 -5.94 -1.18
N ARG A 17 11.84 -7.10 -1.51
CA ARG A 17 10.44 -7.24 -1.88
C ARG A 17 9.66 -8.00 -0.85
N ILE A 18 8.37 -7.74 -0.80
CA ILE A 18 7.51 -8.44 0.09
C ILE A 18 6.26 -8.75 -0.69
N ARG A 19 5.68 -9.92 -0.46
CA ARG A 19 4.51 -10.32 -1.20
C ARG A 19 3.30 -9.55 -0.73
N MET A 20 2.42 -9.22 -1.64
CA MET A 20 1.20 -8.53 -1.29
C MET A 20 0.11 -9.55 -1.04
N PRO A 21 -0.64 -9.44 0.07
CA PRO A 21 -1.70 -10.41 0.34
C PRO A 21 -2.78 -10.37 -0.73
N LYS A 22 -3.27 -11.54 -1.11
CA LYS A 22 -4.28 -11.58 -2.14
C LYS A 22 -5.57 -10.91 -1.72
N ALA A 23 -5.82 -10.83 -0.44
CA ALA A 23 -7.06 -10.24 0.04
C ALA A 23 -7.23 -8.80 -0.42
N ILE A 24 -6.14 -8.09 -0.73
CA ILE A 24 -6.31 -6.72 -1.16
C ILE A 24 -6.97 -6.66 -2.51
N LEU A 25 -6.84 -7.69 -3.34
CA LEU A 25 -7.46 -7.65 -4.66
C LEU A 25 -8.97 -7.71 -4.57
N SER A 26 -9.50 -8.33 -3.52
CA SER A 26 -10.93 -8.41 -3.39
C SER A 26 -11.50 -7.32 -2.50
N ASN A 27 -10.67 -6.66 -1.71
CA ASN A 27 -11.16 -5.65 -0.79
C ASN A 27 -10.80 -4.24 -1.16
N MET A 28 -9.94 -4.05 -2.12
CA MET A 28 -9.55 -2.74 -2.57
C MET A 28 -9.62 -2.72 -4.09
N ALA A 29 -9.82 -1.56 -4.63
CA ALA A 29 -9.91 -1.43 -6.08
C ALA A 29 -8.51 -1.33 -6.65
N VAL A 30 -7.82 -2.46 -6.75
CA VAL A 30 -6.46 -2.49 -7.28
C VAL A 30 -6.36 -3.51 -8.39
N GLU A 31 -5.40 -3.30 -9.28
CA GLU A 31 -5.16 -4.19 -10.39
C GLU A 31 -3.71 -4.52 -10.48
N LYS A 32 -3.37 -5.78 -10.60
CA LYS A 32 -1.99 -6.18 -10.76
C LYS A 32 -1.42 -5.56 -12.04
N GLY A 33 -0.24 -5.03 -11.92
CA GLY A 33 0.41 -4.48 -13.09
C GLY A 33 0.04 -3.05 -13.41
N ASN A 34 -1.00 -2.51 -12.80
CA ASN A 34 -1.42 -1.16 -13.05
C ASN A 34 -1.45 -0.28 -11.84
N THR A 35 -1.93 -0.76 -10.72
CA THR A 35 -2.08 0.07 -9.54
C THR A 35 -0.74 0.35 -8.90
N LYS A 36 -0.49 1.59 -8.54
CA LYS A 36 0.71 1.97 -7.85
C LYS A 36 0.36 2.34 -6.43
N PHE A 37 1.30 2.18 -5.53
CA PHE A 37 1.07 2.55 -4.14
C PHE A 37 2.08 3.58 -3.70
N ASP A 38 1.62 4.53 -2.92
CA ASP A 38 2.50 5.48 -2.25
C ASP A 38 2.83 4.87 -0.91
N ILE A 39 4.06 4.88 -0.52
CA ILE A 39 4.50 4.23 0.70
C ILE A 39 4.95 5.25 1.70
N TYR A 40 4.41 5.18 2.92
CA TYR A 40 4.74 6.11 3.97
C TYR A 40 5.26 5.34 5.17
N MET A 41 6.10 5.95 5.96
CA MET A 41 6.58 5.35 7.18
C MET A 41 5.94 6.06 8.35
N SER A 42 5.54 5.33 9.37
CA SER A 42 4.91 5.95 10.52
C SER A 42 5.94 6.77 11.32
N PRO A 43 5.48 7.72 12.11
CA PRO A 43 6.40 8.56 12.87
C PRO A 43 7.30 7.77 13.82
N ASP A 44 6.83 6.65 14.36
CA ASP A 44 7.64 5.87 15.27
C ASP A 44 8.53 4.89 14.53
N HIS A 45 8.47 4.88 13.20
CA HIS A 45 9.31 4.05 12.35
C HIS A 45 9.04 2.55 12.53
N GLU A 46 7.86 2.21 13.00
CA GLU A 46 7.55 0.81 13.17
C GLU A 46 6.51 0.27 12.21
N SER A 47 5.95 1.11 11.39
CA SER A 47 4.92 0.67 10.47
C SER A 47 5.06 1.34 9.13
N LEU A 48 4.56 0.69 8.11
CA LEU A 48 4.47 1.28 6.79
C LEU A 48 3.01 1.41 6.43
N VAL A 49 2.67 2.49 5.75
CA VAL A 49 1.33 2.70 5.27
C VAL A 49 1.39 2.76 3.76
N LEU A 50 0.60 1.96 3.08
CA LEU A 50 0.55 1.98 1.64
C LEU A 50 -0.81 2.50 1.24
N ARG A 51 -0.83 3.49 0.37
CA ARG A 51 -2.08 4.03 -0.13
C ARG A 51 -2.08 3.94 -1.63
N VAL A 52 -3.21 3.67 -2.20
CA VAL A 52 -3.31 3.62 -3.66
C VAL A 52 -2.97 4.99 -4.21
N HIS A 53 -2.04 5.02 -5.12
CA HIS A 53 -1.62 6.27 -5.75
C HIS A 53 -2.71 6.74 -6.69
N LYS A 54 -3.11 7.99 -6.61
CA LYS A 54 -4.10 8.52 -7.51
C LYS A 54 -3.45 9.48 -8.46
N GLU A 55 -3.65 9.21 -9.74
CA GLU A 55 -3.08 10.06 -10.74
C GLU A 55 -3.94 11.28 -10.84
N GLU A 56 -3.36 12.41 -10.72
CA GLU A 56 -4.13 13.57 -10.83
C GLU A 56 -4.16 13.98 -12.21
N ASP A 57 -5.26 14.14 -12.76
CA ASP A 57 -5.30 14.56 -14.02
C ASP A 57 -5.32 15.88 -14.09
N GLY A 58 -4.67 16.50 -14.08
CA GLY A 58 -4.81 17.81 -14.06
C GLY A 58 -4.83 18.31 -12.89
N GLY A 59 -4.61 17.90 -12.37
CA GLY A 59 -4.61 18.38 -11.36
C GLY A 59 -5.06 18.97 -10.53
N ALA A 60 -5.28 19.08 -10.40
CA ALA A 60 -5.73 19.59 -9.66
C ALA A 60 -5.42 19.59 -8.53
N LYS A 61 -5.11 19.47 -8.44
CA LYS A 61 -4.97 19.60 -7.53
C LYS A 61 -4.51 20.05 -6.75
N ASN A 62 -4.71 20.32 -6.59
CA ASN A 62 -4.39 20.73 -5.86
C ASN A 62 -4.05 21.02 -5.19
N GLU A 63 -4.18 20.97 -5.08
CA GLU A 63 -3.96 21.23 -4.44
C GLU A 63 -3.67 21.48 -4.09
#